data_cfdacea65e45754a8476e162ee3eec67
#
_entry.id   cfdacea65e45754a8476e162ee3eec67
#
_cell.length_a   1.000
_cell.length_b   1.000
_cell.length_c   1.000
_cell.angle_alpha   90.00
_cell.angle_beta   90.00
_cell.angle_gamma   90.00
#
_symmetry.space_group_name_H-M   'P 1'
#
loop_
_entity.id
_entity.type
_entity.pdbx_description
1 polymer ?
#
loop_
_entity_poly.entity_id
_entity_poly.type
_entity_poly.pdbx_seq_one_letter_code
_entity_poly.pdbx_strand_id
1 'polypeptide(L)'
;MNRRQWLASLAALAASSAYSGLAKAAERFRGFPASLLKNDPYIEKTPVAGYDWAPPSAYEAFQDMKFGIRIHWGIYSIWHRGPESWPFLGMSFEDRQAYNSLYKTWNPAGFDAEGWMDVIKESGMKMFAFTTKHHEGFCMFDTRTQVKNRANWTAAGGPKIESCDLAYSIMETPFRRDVVKELCDAAHKRDIKIDFYFSHPDWYDADFRPYVCHPFQVPSSKEWMTENDMQMTQSRVGSHAVMVPDPTEAEVRRMMERHRAHLVELLTRYGKIDMICLDMWLGPRVWPELRKTVMKMRELQPEVMLRGRGIGNYGDYYTPERVVPGSKEASDKPWLTIDPLGTDFSYEPDAAKYKGTKWIVHSLVEAVAKGGGLQIGVGPSANGEFHPEAVRQMKGAGSWLKINGEAIYSTRAREGALWSEGETVRYTRSKDSRFVYAILTEWPGRQVVLKAIQPKPGSKVSLLGSNAELSWKFDSSRGTTITFPANLQQPDNRPCDYAWSLKFQVVGA
;
A
#
# COMPACT_ATOMS: atom_id res chain seq x y z
N MET A 1 29.70 -41.08 -7.68
CA MET A 1 29.11 -39.74 -7.74
C MET A 1 30.06 -38.77 -7.08
N ASN A 2 30.57 -37.77 -7.79
CA ASN A 2 31.52 -36.81 -7.22
C ASN A 2 30.80 -35.63 -6.50
N ARG A 3 31.55 -34.91 -5.67
CA ARG A 3 31.01 -33.84 -4.81
C ARG A 3 30.25 -32.72 -5.60
N ARG A 4 30.61 -32.53 -6.88
CA ARG A 4 29.90 -31.57 -7.78
C ARG A 4 28.55 -32.10 -8.24
N GLN A 5 28.42 -33.40 -8.48
CA GLN A 5 27.14 -34.02 -8.84
C GLN A 5 26.17 -34.04 -7.65
N TRP A 6 26.69 -34.21 -6.41
CA TRP A 6 25.91 -34.17 -5.19
C TRP A 6 25.39 -32.75 -4.89
N LEU A 7 26.21 -31.69 -5.08
CA LEU A 7 25.83 -30.31 -4.94
C LEU A 7 24.81 -29.86 -6.03
N ALA A 8 24.96 -30.34 -7.26
CA ALA A 8 24.00 -30.07 -8.33
C ALA A 8 22.62 -30.73 -8.06
N SER A 9 22.63 -31.96 -7.47
CA SER A 9 21.40 -32.65 -7.08
C SER A 9 20.68 -31.94 -5.90
N LEU A 10 21.43 -31.40 -4.93
CA LEU A 10 20.86 -30.62 -3.84
C LEU A 10 20.33 -29.25 -4.32
N ALA A 11 21.00 -28.61 -5.27
CA ALA A 11 20.52 -27.34 -5.87
C ALA A 11 19.26 -27.59 -6.72
N ALA A 12 19.17 -28.70 -7.44
CA ALA A 12 17.98 -29.08 -8.20
C ALA A 12 16.79 -29.46 -7.29
N LEU A 13 17.04 -30.12 -6.17
CA LEU A 13 16.00 -30.42 -5.16
C LEU A 13 15.55 -29.17 -4.42
N ALA A 14 16.45 -28.24 -4.10
CA ALA A 14 16.08 -26.94 -3.50
C ALA A 14 15.31 -26.05 -4.49
N ALA A 15 15.68 -26.05 -5.77
CA ALA A 15 14.95 -25.34 -6.82
C ALA A 15 13.57 -25.94 -7.07
N SER A 16 13.43 -27.27 -7.07
CA SER A 16 12.14 -27.96 -7.25
C SER A 16 11.20 -27.76 -6.06
N SER A 17 11.72 -27.70 -4.83
CA SER A 17 10.91 -27.40 -3.64
C SER A 17 10.52 -25.92 -3.56
N ALA A 18 11.36 -25.00 -4.03
CA ALA A 18 11.02 -23.59 -4.17
C ALA A 18 9.99 -23.37 -5.29
N TYR A 19 10.10 -24.06 -6.43
CA TYR A 19 9.11 -24.03 -7.51
C TYR A 19 7.78 -24.66 -7.09
N SER A 20 7.78 -25.73 -6.31
CA SER A 20 6.54 -26.31 -5.77
C SER A 20 5.90 -25.43 -4.70
N GLY A 21 6.70 -24.66 -3.95
CA GLY A 21 6.22 -23.64 -3.01
C GLY A 21 5.57 -22.44 -3.73
N LEU A 22 6.15 -21.99 -4.83
CA LEU A 22 5.59 -20.92 -5.68
C LEU A 22 4.33 -21.39 -6.43
N ALA A 23 4.30 -22.60 -6.95
CA ALA A 23 3.10 -23.19 -7.57
C ALA A 23 1.96 -23.36 -6.56
N LYS A 24 2.28 -23.82 -5.32
CA LYS A 24 1.29 -23.90 -4.22
C LYS A 24 0.89 -22.51 -3.68
N ALA A 25 1.77 -21.52 -3.70
CA ALA A 25 1.41 -20.14 -3.41
C ALA A 25 0.49 -19.58 -4.48
N ALA A 26 0.75 -19.83 -5.76
CA ALA A 26 -0.12 -19.43 -6.88
C ALA A 26 -1.52 -20.09 -6.80
N GLU A 27 -1.62 -21.34 -6.32
CA GLU A 27 -2.92 -21.99 -6.07
C GLU A 27 -3.71 -21.36 -4.91
N ARG A 28 -3.02 -20.76 -3.92
CA ARG A 28 -3.65 -20.13 -2.74
C ARG A 28 -4.31 -18.78 -3.03
N PHE A 29 -3.94 -18.11 -4.12
CA PHE A 29 -4.37 -16.76 -4.43
C PHE A 29 -5.34 -16.66 -5.62
N ARG A 30 -6.09 -17.72 -5.92
CA ARG A 30 -7.11 -17.69 -6.98
C ARG A 30 -8.38 -16.99 -6.53
N GLY A 31 -8.69 -15.82 -7.10
CA GLY A 31 -10.01 -15.20 -7.02
C GLY A 31 -10.10 -13.77 -6.49
N PHE A 32 -9.16 -12.88 -6.82
CA PHE A 32 -9.46 -11.44 -6.77
C PHE A 32 -10.60 -11.13 -7.75
N PRO A 33 -11.48 -10.15 -7.47
CA PRO A 33 -12.44 -9.72 -8.47
C PRO A 33 -11.67 -9.42 -9.75
N ALA A 34 -12.09 -10.00 -10.85
CA ALA A 34 -11.47 -9.79 -12.17
C ALA A 34 -11.35 -8.30 -12.55
N SER A 35 -12.16 -7.43 -11.90
CA SER A 35 -12.10 -5.97 -12.02
C SER A 35 -10.83 -5.33 -11.43
N LEU A 36 -10.19 -5.94 -10.41
CA LEU A 36 -8.94 -5.44 -9.82
C LEU A 36 -7.68 -5.95 -10.55
N LEU A 37 -7.85 -7.00 -11.37
CA LEU A 37 -6.78 -7.69 -12.12
C LEU A 37 -6.85 -7.46 -13.62
N LYS A 38 -7.74 -6.59 -14.11
CA LYS A 38 -7.78 -6.28 -15.55
C LYS A 38 -6.46 -5.61 -15.91
N ASN A 39 -5.60 -6.42 -16.55
CA ASN A 39 -4.59 -5.85 -17.43
C ASN A 39 -5.31 -4.97 -18.44
N ASP A 40 -4.82 -3.76 -18.58
CA ASP A 40 -5.20 -2.96 -19.74
C ASP A 40 -4.93 -3.77 -21.01
N PRO A 41 -5.82 -3.73 -22.01
CA PRO A 41 -5.72 -4.58 -23.19
C PRO A 41 -4.40 -4.47 -23.95
N TYR A 42 -3.67 -3.36 -23.79
CA TYR A 42 -2.39 -3.09 -24.43
C TYR A 42 -1.18 -3.61 -23.67
N ILE A 43 -1.36 -4.10 -22.44
CA ILE A 43 -0.28 -4.70 -21.63
C ILE A 43 -0.25 -6.20 -21.89
N GLU A 44 0.93 -6.74 -22.15
CA GLU A 44 1.11 -8.18 -22.41
C GLU A 44 0.60 -9.02 -21.23
N LYS A 45 -0.17 -10.07 -21.50
CA LYS A 45 -0.63 -11.01 -20.46
C LYS A 45 0.52 -11.75 -19.80
N THR A 46 1.57 -12.03 -20.56
CA THR A 46 2.83 -12.61 -20.06
C THR A 46 3.93 -11.59 -20.29
N PRO A 47 4.67 -11.18 -19.25
CA PRO A 47 5.81 -10.29 -19.42
C PRO A 47 6.81 -10.78 -20.47
N VAL A 48 7.52 -9.83 -21.09
CA VAL A 48 8.52 -10.15 -22.12
C VAL A 48 9.65 -11.03 -21.57
N ALA A 49 10.29 -11.78 -22.45
CA ALA A 49 11.45 -12.57 -22.09
C ALA A 49 12.54 -11.71 -21.42
N GLY A 50 13.12 -12.25 -20.34
CA GLY A 50 14.12 -11.52 -19.53
C GLY A 50 13.55 -10.56 -18.48
N TYR A 51 12.22 -10.54 -18.30
CA TYR A 51 11.62 -9.89 -17.14
C TYR A 51 11.58 -10.84 -15.94
N ASP A 52 12.22 -10.44 -14.84
CA ASP A 52 12.19 -11.14 -13.58
C ASP A 52 11.33 -10.35 -12.58
N TRP A 53 10.41 -11.05 -11.90
CA TRP A 53 9.71 -10.48 -10.75
C TRP A 53 10.66 -10.36 -9.56
N ALA A 54 10.21 -9.72 -8.48
CA ALA A 54 10.96 -9.72 -7.23
C ALA A 54 11.27 -11.15 -6.78
N PRO A 55 12.42 -11.39 -6.13
CA PRO A 55 12.81 -12.74 -5.70
C PRO A 55 11.89 -13.26 -4.57
N PRO A 56 11.83 -14.59 -4.35
CA PRO A 56 10.99 -15.19 -3.31
C PRO A 56 11.21 -14.61 -1.90
N SER A 57 12.43 -14.18 -1.59
CA SER A 57 12.76 -13.51 -0.31
C SER A 57 12.02 -12.18 -0.13
N ALA A 58 11.83 -11.41 -1.20
CA ALA A 58 11.08 -10.15 -1.15
C ALA A 58 9.58 -10.41 -0.93
N TYR A 59 9.01 -11.42 -1.60
CA TYR A 59 7.62 -11.85 -1.35
C TYR A 59 7.42 -12.33 0.08
N GLU A 60 8.36 -13.09 0.63
CA GLU A 60 8.32 -13.57 2.01
C GLU A 60 8.37 -12.39 2.99
N ALA A 61 9.29 -11.45 2.79
CA ALA A 61 9.41 -10.24 3.59
C ALA A 61 8.13 -9.38 3.51
N PHE A 62 7.56 -9.21 2.31
CA PHE A 62 6.29 -8.51 2.12
C PHE A 62 5.15 -9.15 2.93
N GLN A 63 5.03 -10.48 2.87
CA GLN A 63 3.99 -11.21 3.60
C GLN A 63 4.17 -11.17 5.12
N ASP A 64 5.39 -10.91 5.62
CA ASP A 64 5.70 -10.84 7.05
C ASP A 64 5.35 -9.49 7.68
N MET A 65 5.38 -8.40 6.91
CA MET A 65 5.17 -7.05 7.41
C MET A 65 3.78 -6.81 8.00
N LYS A 66 2.74 -7.27 7.35
CA LYS A 66 1.32 -7.25 7.74
C LYS A 66 0.70 -5.87 7.97
N PHE A 67 1.37 -4.94 8.63
CA PHE A 67 0.80 -3.67 9.08
C PHE A 67 1.70 -2.49 8.76
N GLY A 68 1.10 -1.41 8.21
CA GLY A 68 1.79 -0.18 7.89
C GLY A 68 0.87 1.04 7.81
N ILE A 69 1.48 2.18 7.52
CA ILE A 69 0.81 3.46 7.28
C ILE A 69 0.99 3.87 5.81
N ARG A 70 0.00 4.58 5.27
CA ARG A 70 0.07 5.29 4.00
C ARG A 70 -0.11 6.77 4.24
N ILE A 71 0.91 7.54 3.93
CA ILE A 71 0.97 8.98 4.19
C ILE A 71 0.78 9.72 2.86
N HIS A 72 -0.39 10.36 2.71
CA HIS A 72 -0.66 11.27 1.59
C HIS A 72 -0.39 12.69 2.05
N TRP A 73 0.69 13.28 1.54
CA TRP A 73 1.10 14.64 1.85
C TRP A 73 1.73 15.32 0.64
N GLY A 74 1.32 16.53 0.38
CA GLY A 74 1.75 17.34 -0.77
C GLY A 74 1.10 18.73 -0.73
N ILE A 75 1.25 19.52 -1.78
CA ILE A 75 0.69 20.88 -1.85
C ILE A 75 -0.84 20.91 -1.70
N TYR A 76 -1.53 19.81 -1.99
CA TYR A 76 -2.99 19.69 -1.77
C TYR A 76 -3.39 19.81 -0.29
N SER A 77 -2.48 19.55 0.64
CA SER A 77 -2.73 19.71 2.07
C SER A 77 -2.89 21.18 2.48
N ILE A 78 -2.41 22.13 1.66
CA ILE A 78 -2.48 23.57 1.96
C ILE A 78 -3.92 24.07 1.94
N TRP A 79 -4.68 23.73 0.90
CA TRP A 79 -6.07 24.16 0.78
C TRP A 79 -7.06 23.18 1.39
N HIS A 80 -6.70 21.93 1.48
CA HIS A 80 -7.52 20.87 2.07
C HIS A 80 -8.99 20.92 1.56
N ARG A 81 -9.18 20.89 0.23
CA ARG A 81 -10.50 21.00 -0.42
C ARG A 81 -11.18 19.64 -0.69
N GLY A 82 -10.67 18.54 -0.13
CA GLY A 82 -11.18 17.18 -0.34
C GLY A 82 -10.06 16.16 -0.51
N PRO A 83 -10.33 15.01 -1.15
CA PRO A 83 -9.34 13.95 -1.24
C PRO A 83 -8.15 14.36 -2.12
N GLU A 84 -6.97 14.47 -1.54
CA GLU A 84 -5.67 14.72 -2.15
C GLU A 84 -5.72 15.81 -3.26
N SER A 85 -5.14 15.54 -4.43
CA SER A 85 -5.15 16.48 -5.57
C SER A 85 -6.42 16.42 -6.45
N TRP A 86 -7.34 15.48 -6.21
CA TRP A 86 -8.52 15.28 -7.07
C TRP A 86 -9.41 16.53 -7.25
N PRO A 87 -9.61 17.38 -6.22
CA PRO A 87 -10.40 18.62 -6.40
C PRO A 87 -9.86 19.55 -7.48
N PHE A 88 -8.56 19.49 -7.82
CA PHE A 88 -7.95 20.30 -8.88
C PHE A 88 -8.70 20.19 -10.21
N LEU A 89 -9.23 19.02 -10.53
CA LEU A 89 -9.91 18.75 -11.80
C LEU A 89 -11.24 19.53 -11.96
N GLY A 90 -11.88 19.89 -10.84
CA GLY A 90 -13.13 20.67 -10.84
C GLY A 90 -12.99 22.15 -10.50
N MET A 91 -11.76 22.64 -10.29
CA MET A 91 -11.50 24.05 -9.95
C MET A 91 -11.72 24.98 -11.14
N SER A 92 -12.05 26.25 -10.86
CA SER A 92 -11.99 27.33 -11.84
C SER A 92 -10.58 27.52 -12.40
N PHE A 93 -10.42 28.23 -13.50
CA PHE A 93 -9.09 28.50 -14.05
C PHE A 93 -8.25 29.38 -13.14
N GLU A 94 -8.86 30.33 -12.45
CA GLU A 94 -8.23 31.18 -11.45
C GLU A 94 -7.72 30.34 -10.25
N ASP A 95 -8.56 29.44 -9.75
CA ASP A 95 -8.17 28.53 -8.66
C ASP A 95 -7.05 27.58 -9.09
N ARG A 96 -7.10 27.01 -10.31
CA ARG A 96 -6.01 26.16 -10.84
C ARG A 96 -4.70 26.94 -10.94
N GLN A 97 -4.74 28.20 -11.41
CA GLN A 97 -3.56 29.06 -11.49
C GLN A 97 -2.97 29.35 -10.11
N ALA A 98 -3.83 29.64 -9.14
CA ALA A 98 -3.44 29.86 -7.75
C ALA A 98 -2.88 28.58 -7.11
N TYR A 99 -3.55 27.45 -7.31
CA TYR A 99 -3.11 26.14 -6.84
C TYR A 99 -1.70 25.80 -7.35
N ASN A 100 -1.45 25.96 -8.64
CA ASN A 100 -0.14 25.72 -9.25
C ASN A 100 0.98 26.61 -8.69
N SER A 101 0.62 27.66 -7.94
CA SER A 101 1.56 28.60 -7.32
C SER A 101 1.73 28.38 -5.80
N LEU A 102 0.98 27.47 -5.17
CA LEU A 102 1.02 27.23 -3.72
C LEU A 102 2.41 26.90 -3.19
N TYR A 103 3.21 26.18 -3.96
CA TYR A 103 4.58 25.83 -3.60
C TYR A 103 5.47 27.04 -3.29
N LYS A 104 5.20 28.21 -3.88
CA LYS A 104 6.01 29.43 -3.70
C LYS A 104 5.99 29.97 -2.27
N THR A 105 4.97 29.62 -1.50
CA THR A 105 4.78 30.09 -0.12
C THR A 105 4.76 28.96 0.91
N TRP A 106 4.81 27.70 0.46
CA TRP A 106 4.70 26.57 1.37
C TRP A 106 5.99 26.34 2.18
N ASN A 107 5.84 26.43 3.50
CA ASN A 107 6.92 26.21 4.46
C ASN A 107 6.41 25.36 5.63
N PRO A 108 6.36 24.03 5.50
CA PRO A 108 5.86 23.14 6.52
C PRO A 108 6.85 22.95 7.67
N ALA A 109 7.00 23.97 8.52
CA ALA A 109 8.03 24.02 9.57
C ALA A 109 7.81 22.96 10.67
N GLY A 110 6.61 22.40 10.82
CA GLY A 110 6.29 21.34 11.78
C GLY A 110 6.68 19.94 11.30
N PHE A 111 7.20 19.75 10.08
CA PHE A 111 7.64 18.45 9.61
C PHE A 111 8.85 17.94 10.38
N ASP A 112 8.68 16.75 10.98
CA ASP A 112 9.69 16.03 11.73
C ASP A 112 9.71 14.56 11.29
N ALA A 113 10.68 14.18 10.45
CA ALA A 113 10.81 12.82 9.94
C ALA A 113 11.11 11.78 11.02
N GLU A 114 11.94 12.14 11.98
CA GLU A 114 12.29 11.25 13.11
C GLU A 114 11.05 11.01 13.98
N GLY A 115 10.31 12.07 14.33
CA GLY A 115 9.07 11.99 15.10
C GLY A 115 7.98 11.18 14.37
N TRP A 116 7.86 11.31 13.06
CA TRP A 116 6.93 10.47 12.28
C TRP A 116 7.29 8.98 12.38
N MET A 117 8.57 8.64 12.21
CA MET A 117 9.02 7.24 12.28
C MET A 117 8.91 6.69 13.70
N ASP A 118 9.05 7.51 14.75
CA ASP A 118 8.79 7.08 16.13
C ASP A 118 7.31 6.74 16.36
N VAL A 119 6.39 7.57 15.88
CA VAL A 119 4.95 7.26 15.92
C VAL A 119 4.64 5.95 15.19
N ILE A 120 5.19 5.75 13.99
CA ILE A 120 5.00 4.54 13.18
C ILE A 120 5.51 3.30 13.93
N LYS A 121 6.71 3.36 14.50
CA LYS A 121 7.31 2.27 15.26
C LYS A 121 6.54 1.94 16.53
N GLU A 122 6.15 2.97 17.31
CA GLU A 122 5.35 2.79 18.52
C GLU A 122 3.96 2.21 18.24
N SER A 123 3.41 2.49 17.04
CA SER A 123 2.15 1.92 16.56
C SER A 123 2.28 0.46 16.10
N GLY A 124 3.47 -0.13 16.17
CA GLY A 124 3.74 -1.50 15.73
C GLY A 124 3.83 -1.67 14.21
N MET A 125 3.81 -0.61 13.43
CA MET A 125 3.88 -0.67 11.99
C MET A 125 5.27 -1.07 11.51
N LYS A 126 5.35 -1.86 10.43
CA LYS A 126 6.60 -2.37 9.85
C LYS A 126 6.99 -1.67 8.55
N MET A 127 6.10 -0.88 8.00
CA MET A 127 6.30 -0.17 6.74
C MET A 127 5.54 1.15 6.73
N PHE A 128 6.02 2.09 5.91
CA PHE A 128 5.26 3.28 5.54
C PHE A 128 5.24 3.45 4.02
N ALA A 129 4.11 3.92 3.49
CA ALA A 129 4.01 4.42 2.13
C ALA A 129 3.95 5.95 2.16
N PHE A 130 4.66 6.60 1.24
CA PHE A 130 4.69 8.06 1.14
C PHE A 130 4.47 8.53 -0.30
N THR A 131 3.63 9.56 -0.48
CA THR A 131 3.39 10.18 -1.80
C THR A 131 4.61 10.98 -2.24
N THR A 132 5.52 10.35 -2.99
CA THR A 132 6.68 11.03 -3.56
C THR A 132 6.27 12.03 -4.65
N LYS A 133 5.23 11.68 -5.43
CA LYS A 133 4.53 12.53 -6.40
C LYS A 133 3.08 12.06 -6.51
N HIS A 134 2.10 12.95 -6.31
CA HIS A 134 0.69 12.69 -6.61
C HIS A 134 0.32 13.18 -8.02
N HIS A 135 -0.94 13.05 -8.44
CA HIS A 135 -1.37 13.31 -9.83
C HIS A 135 -1.12 14.74 -10.31
N GLU A 136 -1.15 15.73 -9.41
CA GLU A 136 -0.87 17.13 -9.72
C GLU A 136 0.58 17.43 -10.08
N GLY A 137 1.48 16.43 -9.96
CA GLY A 137 2.84 16.49 -10.44
C GLY A 137 3.87 17.06 -9.47
N PHE A 138 3.47 17.55 -8.28
CA PHE A 138 4.41 18.11 -7.31
C PHE A 138 5.28 17.01 -6.67
N CYS A 139 6.61 17.17 -6.78
CA CYS A 139 7.59 16.22 -6.25
C CYS A 139 7.98 16.57 -4.82
N MET A 140 7.78 15.64 -3.87
CA MET A 140 8.18 15.79 -2.47
C MET A 140 9.66 15.46 -2.23
N PHE A 141 10.46 15.35 -3.29
CA PHE A 141 11.87 14.99 -3.29
C PHE A 141 12.69 15.93 -4.18
N ASP A 142 14.00 15.92 -4.00
CA ASP A 142 14.96 16.68 -4.80
C ASP A 142 15.11 16.07 -6.20
N THR A 143 14.09 16.27 -7.06
CA THR A 143 14.21 15.88 -8.46
C THR A 143 15.10 16.87 -9.22
N ARG A 144 15.91 16.33 -10.13
CA ARG A 144 16.77 17.10 -11.05
C ARG A 144 16.14 17.25 -12.43
N THR A 145 14.94 16.69 -12.61
CA THR A 145 14.19 16.83 -13.85
C THR A 145 13.40 18.13 -13.86
N GLN A 146 13.10 18.65 -15.04
CA GLN A 146 12.35 19.89 -15.18
C GLN A 146 11.14 19.70 -16.09
N VAL A 147 10.02 20.30 -15.71
CA VAL A 147 8.88 20.54 -16.58
C VAL A 147 9.26 21.62 -17.58
N LYS A 148 9.01 21.37 -18.85
CA LYS A 148 9.32 22.32 -19.94
C LYS A 148 8.09 23.00 -20.49
N ASN A 149 6.90 22.40 -20.32
CA ASN A 149 5.62 22.94 -20.72
C ASN A 149 4.61 22.80 -19.58
N ARG A 150 3.90 23.89 -19.28
CA ARG A 150 2.83 23.88 -18.27
C ARG A 150 1.60 24.61 -18.75
N ALA A 151 0.50 24.47 -18.00
CA ALA A 151 -0.68 25.29 -18.24
C ALA A 151 -0.52 26.72 -17.70
N ASN A 152 -0.85 27.70 -18.49
CA ASN A 152 -1.24 29.04 -18.03
C ASN A 152 -2.76 29.12 -18.10
N TRP A 153 -3.41 28.95 -16.95
CA TRP A 153 -4.87 28.85 -16.86
C TRP A 153 -5.58 30.19 -17.07
N THR A 154 -4.90 31.31 -16.79
CA THR A 154 -5.46 32.68 -16.85
C THR A 154 -4.90 33.50 -17.99
N ALA A 155 -4.35 32.85 -19.00
CA ALA A 155 -3.79 33.55 -20.16
C ALA A 155 -4.86 34.35 -20.92
N ALA A 156 -4.47 35.45 -21.52
CA ALA A 156 -5.35 36.22 -22.39
C ALA A 156 -5.87 35.37 -23.55
N GLY A 157 -7.19 35.35 -23.73
CA GLY A 157 -7.86 34.51 -24.73
C GLY A 157 -8.17 33.09 -24.26
N GLY A 158 -7.95 32.76 -22.98
CA GLY A 158 -8.22 31.47 -22.38
C GLY A 158 -6.96 30.66 -22.06
N PRO A 159 -7.12 29.50 -21.37
CA PRO A 159 -6.00 28.64 -21.00
C PRO A 159 -5.16 28.20 -22.19
N LYS A 160 -3.85 28.18 -22.03
CA LYS A 160 -2.91 27.73 -23.06
C LYS A 160 -1.66 27.09 -22.45
N ILE A 161 -0.91 26.37 -23.27
CA ILE A 161 0.41 25.85 -22.91
C ILE A 161 1.42 26.99 -22.99
N GLU A 162 2.26 27.11 -21.96
CA GLU A 162 3.42 28.00 -21.96
C GLU A 162 4.70 27.24 -21.61
N SER A 163 5.82 27.68 -22.13
CA SER A 163 7.13 27.14 -21.77
C SER A 163 7.49 27.52 -20.34
N CYS A 164 8.15 26.60 -19.64
CA CYS A 164 8.74 26.85 -18.33
C CYS A 164 10.02 26.07 -18.15
N ASP A 165 10.71 26.30 -17.03
CA ASP A 165 11.90 25.58 -16.64
C ASP A 165 11.87 25.46 -15.12
N LEU A 166 11.14 24.44 -14.62
CA LEU A 166 10.79 24.32 -13.22
C LEU A 166 10.77 22.83 -12.80
N ALA A 167 11.47 22.48 -11.74
CA ALA A 167 11.43 21.11 -11.21
C ALA A 167 10.04 20.75 -10.65
N TYR A 168 9.30 21.76 -10.16
CA TYR A 168 8.01 21.63 -9.48
C TYR A 168 8.12 20.68 -8.29
N SER A 169 9.01 21.02 -7.39
CA SER A 169 9.38 20.18 -6.25
C SER A 169 9.44 20.95 -4.93
N ILE A 170 9.52 20.20 -3.84
CA ILE A 170 9.69 20.73 -2.47
C ILE A 170 10.97 21.59 -2.35
N MET A 171 11.97 21.36 -3.20
CA MET A 171 13.20 22.14 -3.20
C MET A 171 13.03 23.58 -3.73
N GLU A 172 11.93 23.86 -4.41
CA GLU A 172 11.58 25.20 -4.92
C GLU A 172 10.64 25.98 -4.00
N THR A 173 10.31 25.40 -2.86
CA THR A 173 9.54 26.03 -1.78
C THR A 173 10.46 26.82 -0.86
N PRO A 174 9.97 27.75 -0.02
CA PRO A 174 10.76 28.32 1.07
C PRO A 174 11.32 27.28 2.05
N PHE A 175 10.71 26.11 2.16
CA PHE A 175 11.14 25.03 3.04
C PHE A 175 12.47 24.39 2.60
N ARG A 176 12.66 24.12 1.32
CA ARG A 176 13.92 23.63 0.70
C ARG A 176 14.55 22.43 1.38
N ARG A 177 13.77 21.48 1.87
CA ARG A 177 14.25 20.21 2.45
C ARG A 177 13.72 19.04 1.63
N ASP A 178 14.59 18.08 1.34
CA ASP A 178 14.20 16.83 0.68
C ASP A 178 13.48 15.91 1.66
N VAL A 179 12.14 16.01 1.70
CA VAL A 179 11.27 15.26 2.61
C VAL A 179 11.47 13.75 2.44
N VAL A 180 11.57 13.28 1.20
CA VAL A 180 11.77 11.84 0.92
C VAL A 180 13.11 11.37 1.49
N LYS A 181 14.17 12.17 1.35
CA LYS A 181 15.49 11.83 1.90
C LYS A 181 15.44 11.69 3.41
N GLU A 182 14.85 12.66 4.10
CA GLU A 182 14.77 12.65 5.56
C GLU A 182 13.92 11.48 6.09
N LEU A 183 12.78 11.18 5.43
CA LEU A 183 11.95 10.03 5.78
C LEU A 183 12.69 8.70 5.56
N CYS A 184 13.42 8.55 4.46
CA CYS A 184 14.20 7.34 4.20
C CYS A 184 15.31 7.14 5.22
N ASP A 185 16.06 8.20 5.53
CA ASP A 185 17.12 8.13 6.54
C ASP A 185 16.58 7.73 7.92
N ALA A 186 15.46 8.33 8.33
CA ALA A 186 14.81 8.01 9.59
C ALA A 186 14.24 6.59 9.64
N ALA A 187 13.70 6.10 8.52
CA ALA A 187 13.14 4.76 8.38
C ALA A 187 14.23 3.68 8.42
N HIS A 188 15.32 3.86 7.68
CA HIS A 188 16.46 2.94 7.65
C HIS A 188 17.06 2.74 9.05
N LYS A 189 17.21 3.82 9.85
CA LYS A 189 17.69 3.74 11.24
C LYS A 189 16.80 2.85 12.13
N ARG A 190 15.51 2.68 11.77
CA ARG A 190 14.50 1.96 12.58
C ARG A 190 14.09 0.61 11.99
N ASP A 191 14.68 0.20 10.87
CA ASP A 191 14.27 -0.98 10.08
C ASP A 191 12.78 -0.93 9.69
N ILE A 192 12.25 0.25 9.37
CA ILE A 192 10.92 0.44 8.82
C ILE A 192 11.04 0.34 7.29
N LYS A 193 10.22 -0.51 6.67
CA LYS A 193 10.23 -0.74 5.23
C LYS A 193 9.60 0.43 4.48
N ILE A 194 10.15 0.74 3.31
CA ILE A 194 9.83 1.92 2.53
C ILE A 194 8.99 1.52 1.32
N ASP A 195 7.81 2.16 1.19
CA ASP A 195 6.91 2.06 0.03
C ASP A 195 6.75 3.45 -0.59
N PHE A 196 7.27 3.66 -1.79
CA PHE A 196 7.05 4.91 -2.50
C PHE A 196 5.77 4.86 -3.30
N TYR A 197 4.79 5.69 -2.94
CA TYR A 197 3.69 5.98 -3.83
C TYR A 197 4.16 6.93 -4.94
N PHE A 198 3.88 6.58 -6.18
CA PHE A 198 4.22 7.37 -7.35
C PHE A 198 3.08 7.32 -8.38
N SER A 199 2.54 8.49 -8.72
CA SER A 199 1.55 8.63 -9.79
C SER A 199 2.20 8.59 -11.16
N HIS A 200 1.68 7.75 -12.06
CA HIS A 200 2.11 7.75 -13.46
C HIS A 200 1.78 9.07 -14.17
N PRO A 201 0.53 9.60 -14.10
CA PRO A 201 0.18 10.88 -14.72
C PRO A 201 0.79 12.06 -13.97
N ASP A 202 0.78 13.20 -14.66
CA ASP A 202 1.22 14.49 -14.14
C ASP A 202 0.35 15.59 -14.75
N TRP A 203 -0.51 16.24 -13.95
CA TRP A 203 -1.44 17.26 -14.44
C TRP A 203 -0.80 18.65 -14.54
N TYR A 204 0.38 18.86 -13.97
CA TYR A 204 1.13 20.11 -14.09
C TYR A 204 1.92 20.17 -15.38
N ASP A 205 2.59 19.06 -15.75
CA ASP A 205 3.38 18.95 -16.97
C ASP A 205 2.44 18.74 -18.18
N ALA A 206 2.34 19.78 -19.01
CA ALA A 206 1.46 19.76 -20.16
C ALA A 206 1.87 18.72 -21.25
N ASP A 207 3.07 18.18 -21.17
CA ASP A 207 3.53 17.11 -22.06
C ASP A 207 2.80 15.78 -21.77
N PHE A 208 2.18 15.61 -20.56
CA PHE A 208 1.35 14.45 -20.20
C PHE A 208 -0.06 14.46 -20.78
N ARG A 209 -0.46 15.52 -21.51
CA ARG A 209 -1.77 15.52 -22.18
C ARG A 209 -1.88 14.43 -23.23
N PRO A 210 -3.00 13.79 -23.43
CA PRO A 210 -4.27 13.88 -22.66
C PRO A 210 -4.38 12.84 -21.54
N TYR A 211 -3.28 12.16 -21.14
CA TYR A 211 -3.33 10.98 -20.29
C TYR A 211 -4.03 11.22 -18.94
N VAL A 212 -4.83 10.27 -18.60
CA VAL A 212 -5.52 10.05 -17.31
C VAL A 212 -5.95 11.32 -16.60
N CYS A 213 -7.14 11.81 -16.97
CA CYS A 213 -7.76 12.99 -16.38
C CYS A 213 -6.93 14.28 -16.50
N HIS A 214 -5.94 14.32 -17.41
CA HIS A 214 -5.22 15.58 -17.64
C HIS A 214 -6.21 16.67 -18.05
N PRO A 215 -6.18 17.88 -17.44
CA PRO A 215 -7.13 18.94 -17.77
C PRO A 215 -7.03 19.44 -19.21
N PHE A 216 -5.86 19.33 -19.84
CA PHE A 216 -5.69 19.52 -21.27
C PHE A 216 -6.03 18.22 -22.02
N GLN A 217 -6.99 18.33 -22.93
CA GLN A 217 -7.40 17.27 -23.87
C GLN A 217 -6.99 17.66 -25.29
N VAL A 218 -6.93 16.69 -26.18
CA VAL A 218 -6.45 16.87 -27.55
C VAL A 218 -7.44 16.29 -28.57
N PRO A 219 -7.45 16.78 -29.83
CA PRO A 219 -8.36 16.26 -30.86
C PRO A 219 -8.25 14.75 -31.07
N SER A 220 -7.03 14.20 -31.00
CA SER A 220 -6.78 12.77 -31.21
C SER A 220 -6.79 11.94 -29.91
N SER A 221 -7.44 12.36 -28.83
CA SER A 221 -7.47 11.66 -27.54
C SER A 221 -7.74 10.15 -27.64
N LYS A 222 -8.56 9.71 -28.61
CA LYS A 222 -8.86 8.30 -28.87
C LYS A 222 -7.65 7.46 -29.30
N GLU A 223 -6.60 8.08 -29.82
CA GLU A 223 -5.37 7.41 -30.22
C GLU A 223 -4.40 7.22 -29.04
N TRP A 224 -4.60 8.01 -27.97
CA TRP A 224 -3.73 8.06 -26.81
C TRP A 224 -4.26 7.21 -25.66
N MET A 225 -5.58 7.12 -25.49
CA MET A 225 -6.26 6.57 -24.34
C MET A 225 -7.18 5.41 -24.72
N THR A 226 -7.41 4.49 -23.80
CA THR A 226 -8.46 3.50 -23.91
C THR A 226 -9.84 4.15 -23.74
N GLU A 227 -10.91 3.44 -24.11
CA GLU A 227 -12.28 3.90 -23.89
C GLU A 227 -12.58 4.14 -22.41
N ASN A 228 -12.09 3.26 -21.52
CA ASN A 228 -12.23 3.42 -20.08
C ASN A 228 -11.53 4.70 -19.57
N ASP A 229 -10.36 5.04 -20.11
CA ASP A 229 -9.63 6.26 -19.75
C ASP A 229 -10.40 7.49 -20.15
N MET A 230 -10.98 7.48 -21.34
CA MET A 230 -11.82 8.59 -21.83
C MET A 230 -13.08 8.76 -20.99
N GLN A 231 -13.75 7.67 -20.60
CA GLN A 231 -14.93 7.72 -19.74
C GLN A 231 -14.56 8.26 -18.35
N MET A 232 -13.45 7.83 -17.77
CA MET A 232 -12.95 8.36 -16.51
C MET A 232 -12.61 9.85 -16.62
N THR A 233 -11.91 10.26 -17.67
CA THR A 233 -11.59 11.68 -17.92
C THR A 233 -12.86 12.49 -18.05
N GLN A 234 -13.85 12.03 -18.82
CA GLN A 234 -15.14 12.71 -18.96
C GLN A 234 -15.87 12.85 -17.62
N SER A 235 -15.83 11.83 -16.77
CA SER A 235 -16.51 11.88 -15.46
C SER A 235 -15.80 12.79 -14.45
N ARG A 236 -14.47 12.94 -14.53
CA ARG A 236 -13.66 13.68 -13.54
C ARG A 236 -13.36 15.12 -13.97
N VAL A 237 -13.08 15.33 -15.24
CA VAL A 237 -12.73 16.65 -15.81
C VAL A 237 -13.95 17.29 -16.47
N GLY A 238 -14.69 16.53 -17.29
CA GLY A 238 -15.94 16.94 -17.91
C GLY A 238 -15.84 18.28 -18.63
N SER A 239 -16.70 19.23 -18.27
CA SER A 239 -16.75 20.59 -18.85
C SER A 239 -15.57 21.48 -18.50
N HIS A 240 -14.71 21.07 -17.54
CA HIS A 240 -13.49 21.79 -17.17
C HIS A 240 -12.28 21.42 -18.03
N ALA A 241 -12.47 20.53 -19.00
CA ALA A 241 -11.44 20.17 -19.98
C ALA A 241 -11.19 21.33 -20.96
N VAL A 242 -9.92 21.55 -21.29
CA VAL A 242 -9.49 22.53 -22.28
C VAL A 242 -8.87 21.83 -23.46
N MET A 243 -9.38 22.11 -24.67
CA MET A 243 -8.83 21.55 -25.90
C MET A 243 -7.57 22.31 -26.31
N VAL A 244 -6.47 21.57 -26.51
CA VAL A 244 -5.18 22.08 -26.97
C VAL A 244 -4.65 21.21 -28.10
N PRO A 245 -3.62 21.63 -28.87
CA PRO A 245 -3.00 20.81 -29.88
C PRO A 245 -2.44 19.49 -29.34
N ASP A 246 -2.42 18.46 -30.19
CA ASP A 246 -1.80 17.18 -29.92
C ASP A 246 -0.32 17.37 -29.52
N PRO A 247 0.21 16.53 -28.62
CA PRO A 247 1.62 16.57 -28.29
C PRO A 247 2.46 16.11 -29.48
N THR A 248 3.57 16.78 -29.69
CA THR A 248 4.59 16.36 -30.65
C THR A 248 5.35 15.13 -30.15
N GLU A 249 6.00 14.39 -31.05
CA GLU A 249 6.85 13.25 -30.68
C GLU A 249 8.02 13.67 -29.74
N ALA A 250 8.49 14.90 -29.84
CA ALA A 250 9.52 15.44 -28.95
C ALA A 250 8.98 15.65 -27.53
N GLU A 251 7.75 16.14 -27.39
CA GLU A 251 7.07 16.31 -26.10
C GLU A 251 6.79 14.95 -25.44
N VAL A 252 6.31 13.95 -26.21
CA VAL A 252 6.09 12.59 -25.71
C VAL A 252 7.41 11.94 -25.22
N ARG A 253 8.50 12.08 -25.98
CA ARG A 253 9.81 11.60 -25.53
C ARG A 253 10.24 12.26 -24.22
N ARG A 254 10.15 13.57 -24.13
CA ARG A 254 10.52 14.36 -22.96
C ARG A 254 9.69 13.96 -21.74
N MET A 255 8.37 13.77 -21.91
CA MET A 255 7.48 13.24 -20.89
C MET A 255 7.98 11.87 -20.34
N MET A 256 8.26 10.91 -21.23
CA MET A 256 8.69 9.57 -20.83
C MET A 256 10.10 9.57 -20.21
N GLU A 257 10.99 10.42 -20.69
CA GLU A 257 12.32 10.61 -20.11
C GLU A 257 12.22 11.17 -18.69
N ARG A 258 11.39 12.20 -18.48
CA ARG A 258 11.16 12.78 -17.16
C ARG A 258 10.50 11.76 -16.22
N HIS A 259 9.47 11.05 -16.67
CA HIS A 259 8.82 9.99 -15.89
C HIS A 259 9.81 8.90 -15.45
N ARG A 260 10.66 8.43 -16.38
CA ARG A 260 11.69 7.43 -16.09
C ARG A 260 12.75 7.99 -15.12
N ALA A 261 13.18 9.22 -15.34
CA ALA A 261 14.22 9.85 -14.49
C ALA A 261 13.76 9.97 -13.03
N HIS A 262 12.49 10.33 -12.77
CA HIS A 262 11.94 10.34 -11.42
C HIS A 262 12.07 8.97 -10.73
N LEU A 263 11.68 7.89 -11.39
CA LEU A 263 11.74 6.54 -10.82
C LEU A 263 13.20 6.07 -10.63
N VAL A 264 14.11 6.44 -11.56
CA VAL A 264 15.55 6.18 -11.42
C VAL A 264 16.11 6.95 -10.22
N GLU A 265 15.78 8.25 -10.07
CA GLU A 265 16.22 9.06 -8.93
C GLU A 265 15.75 8.45 -7.61
N LEU A 266 14.46 8.05 -7.52
CA LEU A 266 13.88 7.43 -6.33
C LEU A 266 14.56 6.10 -5.97
N LEU A 267 15.00 5.32 -6.95
CA LEU A 267 15.65 4.02 -6.73
C LEU A 267 17.18 4.10 -6.55
N THR A 268 17.82 5.26 -6.83
CA THR A 268 19.27 5.36 -6.76
C THR A 268 19.80 6.32 -5.70
N ARG A 269 18.96 7.22 -5.19
CA ARG A 269 19.40 8.30 -4.28
C ARG A 269 18.95 8.15 -2.83
N TYR A 270 18.04 7.22 -2.55
CA TYR A 270 17.36 7.12 -1.24
C TYR A 270 17.63 5.79 -0.50
N GLY A 271 18.67 5.06 -0.93
CA GLY A 271 19.03 3.76 -0.35
C GLY A 271 18.13 2.62 -0.81
N LYS A 272 17.97 1.61 0.03
CA LYS A 272 17.10 0.46 -0.27
C LYS A 272 15.64 0.88 -0.17
N ILE A 273 14.89 0.59 -1.25
CA ILE A 273 13.44 0.75 -1.32
C ILE A 273 12.81 -0.64 -1.38
N ASP A 274 11.87 -0.90 -0.49
CA ASP A 274 11.24 -2.23 -0.39
C ASP A 274 10.06 -2.39 -1.36
N MET A 275 9.32 -1.29 -1.61
CA MET A 275 8.13 -1.30 -2.46
C MET A 275 7.99 0.00 -3.26
N ILE A 276 7.35 -0.09 -4.43
CA ILE A 276 6.82 1.08 -5.15
C ILE A 276 5.35 0.83 -5.47
N CYS A 277 4.52 1.69 -4.92
CA CYS A 277 3.09 1.75 -5.18
C CYS A 277 2.84 2.66 -6.39
N LEU A 278 2.95 2.11 -7.60
CA LEU A 278 2.56 2.80 -8.82
C LEU A 278 1.06 3.07 -8.82
N ASP A 279 0.64 4.25 -9.24
CA ASP A 279 -0.76 4.61 -9.27
C ASP A 279 -1.22 5.20 -10.59
N MET A 280 -2.49 4.91 -10.94
CA MET A 280 -3.07 5.17 -12.23
C MET A 280 -2.31 4.41 -13.34
N TRP A 281 -2.34 4.89 -14.57
CA TRP A 281 -1.72 4.29 -15.75
C TRP A 281 -1.35 5.38 -16.75
N LEU A 282 -0.70 5.01 -17.83
CA LEU A 282 -0.56 5.79 -19.06
C LEU A 282 -1.22 5.02 -20.20
N GLY A 283 -1.29 5.59 -21.38
CA GLY A 283 -2.01 4.98 -22.49
C GLY A 283 -1.19 3.99 -23.32
N PRO A 284 -1.84 3.33 -24.31
CA PRO A 284 -1.20 2.30 -25.12
C PRO A 284 -0.01 2.79 -25.94
N ARG A 285 -0.04 4.04 -26.38
CA ARG A 285 1.02 4.62 -27.22
C ARG A 285 2.38 4.70 -26.54
N VAL A 286 2.39 4.88 -25.22
CA VAL A 286 3.64 5.00 -24.43
C VAL A 286 4.00 3.74 -23.67
N TRP A 287 3.18 2.70 -23.73
CA TRP A 287 3.43 1.45 -23.05
C TRP A 287 4.82 0.85 -23.34
N PRO A 288 5.32 0.81 -24.59
CA PRO A 288 6.66 0.28 -24.86
C PRO A 288 7.77 0.99 -24.08
N GLU A 289 7.66 2.31 -23.89
CA GLU A 289 8.63 3.08 -23.11
C GLU A 289 8.42 2.91 -21.59
N LEU A 290 7.19 2.83 -21.13
CA LEU A 290 6.88 2.53 -19.74
C LEU A 290 7.40 1.14 -19.35
N ARG A 291 7.24 0.13 -20.22
CA ARG A 291 7.79 -1.21 -20.02
C ARG A 291 9.31 -1.19 -19.85
N LYS A 292 10.04 -0.41 -20.67
CA LYS A 292 11.50 -0.22 -20.50
C LYS A 292 11.83 0.41 -19.13
N THR A 293 11.00 1.33 -18.66
CA THR A 293 11.14 1.92 -17.32
C THR A 293 10.96 0.87 -16.23
N VAL A 294 9.94 -0.01 -16.35
CA VAL A 294 9.71 -1.10 -15.39
C VAL A 294 10.89 -2.07 -15.35
N MET A 295 11.43 -2.45 -16.53
CA MET A 295 12.64 -3.28 -16.61
C MET A 295 13.83 -2.59 -15.95
N LYS A 296 14.00 -1.26 -16.17
CA LYS A 296 15.07 -0.50 -15.50
C LYS A 296 14.94 -0.46 -13.99
N MET A 297 13.73 -0.38 -13.45
CA MET A 297 13.48 -0.46 -12.00
C MET A 297 13.95 -1.80 -11.42
N ARG A 298 13.69 -2.91 -12.13
CA ARG A 298 14.18 -4.25 -11.76
C ARG A 298 15.71 -4.35 -11.77
N GLU A 299 16.34 -3.77 -12.77
CA GLU A 299 17.80 -3.73 -12.85
C GLU A 299 18.42 -2.97 -11.67
N LEU A 300 17.83 -1.83 -11.30
CA LEU A 300 18.35 -0.96 -10.24
C LEU A 300 18.19 -1.56 -8.85
N GLN A 301 17.01 -2.12 -8.54
CA GLN A 301 16.72 -2.77 -7.28
C GLN A 301 15.91 -4.06 -7.53
N PRO A 302 16.54 -5.22 -7.72
CA PRO A 302 15.85 -6.47 -8.04
C PRO A 302 14.84 -6.93 -6.97
N GLU A 303 15.05 -6.55 -5.71
CA GLU A 303 14.18 -6.93 -4.59
C GLU A 303 12.96 -6.02 -4.42
N VAL A 304 12.89 -4.87 -5.13
CA VAL A 304 11.76 -3.95 -4.97
C VAL A 304 10.45 -4.60 -5.43
N MET A 305 9.43 -4.55 -4.59
CA MET A 305 8.08 -5.02 -4.93
C MET A 305 7.33 -3.92 -5.67
N LEU A 306 6.81 -4.21 -6.87
CA LEU A 306 6.08 -3.24 -7.68
C LEU A 306 4.57 -3.52 -7.62
N ARG A 307 3.76 -2.48 -7.34
CA ARG A 307 2.31 -2.57 -7.46
C ARG A 307 1.89 -2.71 -8.92
N GLY A 308 0.96 -3.63 -9.20
CA GLY A 308 0.53 -3.96 -10.55
C GLY A 308 -0.30 -2.89 -11.30
N ARG A 309 -0.71 -1.80 -10.63
CA ARG A 309 -1.54 -0.75 -11.26
C ARG A 309 -0.76 -0.02 -12.35
N GLY A 310 -1.33 0.04 -13.56
CA GLY A 310 -0.71 0.65 -14.74
C GLY A 310 0.40 -0.17 -15.41
N ILE A 311 0.84 -1.28 -14.80
CA ILE A 311 1.86 -2.19 -15.34
C ILE A 311 1.40 -3.65 -15.38
N GLY A 312 0.17 -3.94 -14.99
CA GLY A 312 -0.45 -5.26 -15.09
C GLY A 312 0.40 -6.39 -14.49
N ASN A 313 0.62 -7.44 -15.26
CA ASN A 313 1.33 -8.63 -14.83
C ASN A 313 2.83 -8.44 -14.56
N TYR A 314 3.39 -7.28 -14.88
CA TYR A 314 4.73 -6.90 -14.46
C TYR A 314 4.83 -6.53 -12.98
N GLY A 315 3.71 -6.28 -12.31
CA GLY A 315 3.67 -6.02 -10.87
C GLY A 315 3.74 -7.27 -10.01
N ASP A 316 4.12 -7.11 -8.75
CA ASP A 316 4.32 -8.19 -7.77
C ASP A 316 3.17 -8.29 -6.76
N TYR A 317 2.47 -7.19 -6.49
CA TYR A 317 1.41 -7.14 -5.48
C TYR A 317 0.26 -6.22 -5.87
N TYR A 318 -0.85 -6.33 -5.14
CA TYR A 318 -2.05 -5.50 -5.30
C TYR A 318 -2.41 -4.76 -4.03
N THR A 319 -3.14 -3.65 -4.18
CA THR A 319 -3.70 -2.89 -3.06
C THR A 319 -5.19 -2.63 -3.28
N PRO A 320 -6.08 -3.51 -2.79
CA PRO A 320 -7.50 -3.19 -2.69
C PRO A 320 -7.70 -1.93 -1.84
N GLU A 321 -8.64 -1.08 -2.23
CA GLU A 321 -8.90 0.19 -1.54
C GLU A 321 -10.24 0.12 -0.82
N ARG A 322 -10.26 0.49 0.48
CA ARG A 322 -11.46 0.56 1.33
C ARG A 322 -12.24 -0.75 1.43
N VAL A 323 -11.61 -1.85 1.11
CA VAL A 323 -12.19 -3.19 1.17
C VAL A 323 -11.13 -4.23 1.50
N VAL A 324 -11.47 -5.14 2.39
CA VAL A 324 -10.70 -6.37 2.61
C VAL A 324 -11.31 -7.44 1.70
N PRO A 325 -10.54 -8.02 0.76
CA PRO A 325 -11.07 -9.04 -0.15
C PRO A 325 -11.79 -10.18 0.59
N GLY A 326 -12.86 -10.71 -0.03
CA GLY A 326 -13.59 -11.85 0.51
C GLY A 326 -12.77 -13.15 0.51
N SER A 327 -13.20 -14.15 1.26
CA SER A 327 -12.53 -15.46 1.30
C SER A 327 -12.58 -16.22 -0.04
N LYS A 328 -13.48 -15.84 -0.95
CA LYS A 328 -13.60 -16.41 -2.30
C LYS A 328 -12.72 -15.73 -3.34
N GLU A 329 -12.09 -14.62 -2.97
CA GLU A 329 -11.28 -13.80 -3.85
C GLU A 329 -9.81 -14.02 -3.53
N ALA A 330 -9.26 -15.18 -3.94
CA ALA A 330 -7.82 -15.41 -3.86
C ALA A 330 -7.14 -14.70 -5.04
N SER A 331 -6.12 -13.91 -4.75
CA SER A 331 -5.23 -13.34 -5.76
C SER A 331 -4.10 -14.32 -6.06
N ASP A 332 -3.65 -14.36 -7.30
CA ASP A 332 -2.40 -15.02 -7.71
C ASP A 332 -1.15 -14.30 -7.18
N LYS A 333 -1.32 -13.09 -6.63
CA LYS A 333 -0.25 -12.26 -6.06
C LYS A 333 -0.61 -11.79 -4.66
N PRO A 334 0.39 -11.53 -3.80
CA PRO A 334 0.16 -11.01 -2.47
C PRO A 334 -0.49 -9.62 -2.51
N TRP A 335 -1.18 -9.25 -1.46
CA TRP A 335 -1.90 -7.99 -1.36
C TRP A 335 -1.84 -7.39 0.05
N LEU A 336 -2.01 -6.09 0.09
CA LEU A 336 -2.36 -5.37 1.31
C LEU A 336 -3.51 -4.42 1.00
N THR A 337 -4.51 -4.38 1.87
CA THR A 337 -5.59 -3.41 1.73
C THR A 337 -5.14 -2.05 2.24
N ILE A 338 -5.61 -1.00 1.56
CA ILE A 338 -5.40 0.38 1.98
C ILE A 338 -6.73 1.01 2.34
N ASP A 339 -6.84 1.57 3.53
CA ASP A 339 -8.08 2.18 4.02
C ASP A 339 -7.76 3.41 4.89
N PRO A 340 -8.35 4.58 4.62
CA PRO A 340 -8.08 5.77 5.42
C PRO A 340 -8.60 5.61 6.85
N LEU A 341 -7.81 6.11 7.81
CA LEU A 341 -8.22 6.16 9.21
C LEU A 341 -9.26 7.27 9.44
N GLY A 342 -9.15 8.39 8.72
CA GLY A 342 -10.15 9.45 8.65
C GLY A 342 -11.15 9.23 7.51
N THR A 343 -11.69 10.32 6.98
CA THR A 343 -12.65 10.29 5.85
C THR A 343 -11.96 9.89 4.55
N ASP A 344 -10.78 10.45 4.28
CA ASP A 344 -9.97 10.25 3.08
C ASP A 344 -8.50 10.02 3.44
N PHE A 345 -7.65 9.80 2.43
CA PHE A 345 -6.21 9.57 2.64
C PHE A 345 -5.46 10.85 3.00
N SER A 346 -6.00 12.04 2.67
CA SER A 346 -5.45 13.34 3.06
C SER A 346 -5.74 13.66 4.54
N TYR A 347 -5.30 14.85 4.99
CA TYR A 347 -5.51 15.32 6.37
C TYR A 347 -7.00 15.35 6.75
N GLU A 348 -7.35 14.84 7.93
CA GLU A 348 -8.70 14.96 8.52
C GLU A 348 -8.61 15.86 9.77
N PRO A 349 -9.17 17.08 9.72
CA PRO A 349 -9.10 18.01 10.84
C PRO A 349 -10.10 17.70 11.97
N ASP A 350 -11.16 16.93 11.69
CA ASP A 350 -12.19 16.61 12.65
C ASP A 350 -11.88 15.31 13.40
N ALA A 351 -11.52 15.44 14.69
CA ALA A 351 -11.22 14.29 15.56
C ALA A 351 -12.33 13.22 15.58
N ALA A 352 -13.60 13.62 15.43
CA ALA A 352 -14.74 12.70 15.49
C ALA A 352 -14.86 11.78 14.26
N LYS A 353 -14.17 12.11 13.17
CA LYS A 353 -14.20 11.31 11.93
C LYS A 353 -13.15 10.21 11.88
N TYR A 354 -12.25 10.13 12.84
CA TYR A 354 -11.29 9.03 12.94
C TYR A 354 -11.99 7.77 13.45
N LYS A 355 -11.78 6.64 12.78
CA LYS A 355 -12.53 5.39 12.94
C LYS A 355 -12.27 4.63 14.24
N GLY A 356 -11.21 4.96 14.96
CA GLY A 356 -10.91 4.41 16.29
C GLY A 356 -9.93 3.22 16.29
N THR A 357 -9.28 3.02 17.44
CA THR A 357 -8.33 1.91 17.65
C THR A 357 -8.96 0.54 17.40
N LYS A 358 -10.20 0.33 17.85
CA LYS A 358 -10.94 -0.93 17.63
C LYS A 358 -11.04 -1.25 16.13
N TRP A 359 -11.36 -0.24 15.32
CA TRP A 359 -11.44 -0.41 13.86
C TRP A 359 -10.09 -0.81 13.26
N ILE A 360 -8.97 -0.17 13.69
CA ILE A 360 -7.62 -0.55 13.22
C ILE A 360 -7.33 -2.01 13.53
N VAL A 361 -7.55 -2.44 14.77
CA VAL A 361 -7.28 -3.81 15.23
C VAL A 361 -8.13 -4.81 14.44
N HIS A 362 -9.43 -4.58 14.31
CA HIS A 362 -10.34 -5.50 13.63
C HIS A 362 -10.03 -5.60 12.12
N SER A 363 -9.75 -4.47 11.46
CA SER A 363 -9.37 -4.45 10.04
C SER A 363 -8.05 -5.18 9.79
N LEU A 364 -7.07 -5.02 10.68
CA LEU A 364 -5.80 -5.73 10.61
C LEU A 364 -6.00 -7.25 10.80
N VAL A 365 -6.74 -7.65 11.80
CA VAL A 365 -7.06 -9.06 12.07
C VAL A 365 -7.77 -9.70 10.88
N GLU A 366 -8.76 -9.03 10.30
CA GLU A 366 -9.48 -9.48 9.11
C GLU A 366 -8.56 -9.66 7.91
N ALA A 367 -7.74 -8.64 7.60
CA ALA A 367 -6.82 -8.68 6.47
C ALA A 367 -5.79 -9.81 6.60
N VAL A 368 -5.19 -9.97 7.79
CA VAL A 368 -4.15 -10.97 8.05
C VAL A 368 -4.71 -12.39 8.04
N ALA A 369 -5.89 -12.61 8.60
CA ALA A 369 -6.57 -13.90 8.56
C ALA A 369 -6.86 -14.36 7.12
N LYS A 370 -7.16 -13.43 6.22
CA LYS A 370 -7.37 -13.66 4.79
C LYS A 370 -6.09 -13.74 3.96
N GLY A 371 -4.92 -13.62 4.60
CA GLY A 371 -3.60 -13.79 3.97
C GLY A 371 -2.96 -12.52 3.43
N GLY A 372 -3.58 -11.35 3.62
CA GLY A 372 -3.03 -10.06 3.23
C GLY A 372 -2.40 -9.28 4.38
N GLY A 373 -2.34 -7.96 4.19
CA GLY A 373 -1.93 -6.96 5.18
C GLY A 373 -2.81 -5.72 5.12
N LEU A 374 -2.52 -4.76 5.99
CA LEU A 374 -3.23 -3.48 6.09
C LEU A 374 -2.25 -2.31 6.08
N GLN A 375 -2.50 -1.30 5.24
CA GLN A 375 -1.97 0.05 5.40
C GLN A 375 -3.12 1.01 5.72
N ILE A 376 -3.06 1.67 6.87
CA ILE A 376 -4.02 2.73 7.19
C ILE A 376 -3.57 4.06 6.60
N GLY A 377 -4.49 4.79 5.97
CA GLY A 377 -4.24 6.10 5.39
C GLY A 377 -4.31 7.20 6.44
N VAL A 378 -3.26 8.01 6.54
CA VAL A 378 -3.24 9.19 7.42
C VAL A 378 -2.48 10.30 6.72
N GLY A 379 -3.14 11.43 6.44
CA GLY A 379 -2.50 12.62 5.89
C GLY A 379 -2.09 13.58 7.00
N PRO A 380 -0.88 14.14 6.96
CA PRO A 380 -0.50 15.26 7.83
C PRO A 380 -1.18 16.58 7.40
N SER A 381 -1.24 17.53 8.31
CA SER A 381 -1.64 18.92 8.03
C SER A 381 -0.69 19.59 7.02
N ALA A 382 -1.08 20.77 6.52
CA ALA A 382 -0.20 21.58 5.67
C ALA A 382 1.14 21.94 6.35
N ASN A 383 1.19 21.98 7.68
CA ASN A 383 2.39 22.24 8.46
C ASN A 383 3.28 20.97 8.66
N GLY A 384 2.81 19.77 8.29
CA GLY A 384 3.56 18.53 8.41
C GLY A 384 3.33 17.76 9.70
N GLU A 385 2.23 17.98 10.40
CA GLU A 385 1.91 17.34 11.68
C GLU A 385 0.75 16.36 11.54
N PHE A 386 0.88 15.17 12.11
CA PHE A 386 -0.26 14.25 12.25
C PHE A 386 -1.26 14.80 13.27
N HIS A 387 -2.55 14.60 12.98
CA HIS A 387 -3.59 14.95 13.94
C HIS A 387 -3.42 14.15 15.24
N PRO A 388 -3.48 14.79 16.46
CA PRO A 388 -3.26 14.09 17.74
C PRO A 388 -4.16 12.87 17.94
N GLU A 389 -5.42 12.93 17.48
CA GLU A 389 -6.35 11.80 17.58
C GLU A 389 -5.91 10.61 16.71
N ALA A 390 -5.38 10.85 15.50
CA ALA A 390 -4.80 9.79 14.67
C ALA A 390 -3.63 9.13 15.40
N VAL A 391 -2.72 9.92 15.96
CA VAL A 391 -1.56 9.43 16.74
C VAL A 391 -2.02 8.58 17.92
N ARG A 392 -3.01 9.05 18.68
CA ARG A 392 -3.55 8.32 19.83
C ARG A 392 -4.12 6.95 19.42
N GLN A 393 -4.91 6.90 18.32
CA GLN A 393 -5.52 5.66 17.85
C GLN A 393 -4.48 4.68 17.31
N MET A 394 -3.49 5.16 16.57
CA MET A 394 -2.39 4.35 16.06
C MET A 394 -1.56 3.73 17.19
N LYS A 395 -1.16 4.53 18.20
CA LYS A 395 -0.43 4.03 19.38
C LYS A 395 -1.26 3.04 20.20
N GLY A 396 -2.59 3.21 20.24
CA GLY A 396 -3.49 2.23 20.85
C GLY A 396 -3.41 0.86 20.15
N ALA A 397 -3.37 0.84 18.81
CA ALA A 397 -3.15 -0.40 18.06
C ALA A 397 -1.75 -0.98 18.33
N GLY A 398 -0.73 -0.15 18.47
CA GLY A 398 0.62 -0.57 18.87
C GLY A 398 0.65 -1.25 20.24
N SER A 399 -0.11 -0.72 21.22
CA SER A 399 -0.23 -1.34 22.53
C SER A 399 -0.89 -2.73 22.46
N TRP A 400 -1.91 -2.89 21.64
CA TRP A 400 -2.51 -4.19 21.38
C TRP A 400 -1.53 -5.16 20.69
N LEU A 401 -0.74 -4.69 19.73
CA LEU A 401 0.24 -5.49 18.99
C LEU A 401 1.44 -5.93 19.85
N LYS A 402 1.80 -5.20 20.89
CA LYS A 402 2.82 -5.65 21.87
C LYS A 402 2.43 -6.96 22.54
N ILE A 403 1.13 -7.23 22.67
CA ILE A 403 0.56 -8.44 23.28
C ILE A 403 0.27 -9.50 22.23
N ASN A 404 -0.39 -9.11 21.12
CA ASN A 404 -0.95 -10.03 20.15
C ASN A 404 -0.10 -10.16 18.86
N GLY A 405 1.02 -9.46 18.76
CA GLY A 405 1.84 -9.41 17.54
C GLY A 405 2.33 -10.76 17.04
N GLU A 406 2.51 -11.74 17.93
CA GLU A 406 2.84 -13.13 17.57
C GLU A 406 1.75 -13.78 16.68
N ALA A 407 0.49 -13.43 16.89
CA ALA A 407 -0.64 -13.92 16.10
C ALA A 407 -0.81 -13.17 14.76
N ILE A 408 -0.04 -12.10 14.52
CA ILE A 408 -0.14 -11.21 13.37
C ILE A 408 1.10 -11.29 12.48
N TYR A 409 2.27 -10.88 13.00
CA TYR A 409 3.50 -10.78 12.21
C TYR A 409 4.04 -12.16 11.85
N SER A 410 4.65 -12.27 10.67
CA SER A 410 5.25 -13.51 10.19
C SER A 410 4.29 -14.70 10.21
N THR A 411 2.97 -14.47 10.22
CA THR A 411 1.95 -15.52 10.12
C THR A 411 1.50 -15.73 8.67
N ARG A 412 0.75 -16.81 8.47
CA ARG A 412 0.11 -17.13 7.19
C ARG A 412 -1.38 -17.42 7.42
N ALA A 413 -2.18 -17.22 6.37
CA ALA A 413 -3.57 -17.66 6.39
C ALA A 413 -3.67 -19.17 6.54
N ARG A 414 -4.76 -19.65 7.11
CA ARG A 414 -5.13 -21.07 7.03
C ARG A 414 -5.73 -21.39 5.66
N GLU A 415 -5.67 -22.64 5.27
CA GLU A 415 -6.15 -23.07 3.95
C GLU A 415 -7.68 -23.02 3.83
N GLY A 416 -8.15 -22.72 2.63
CA GLY A 416 -9.58 -22.76 2.29
C GLY A 416 -10.42 -21.78 3.13
N ALA A 417 -11.54 -22.27 3.64
CA ALA A 417 -12.49 -21.49 4.47
C ALA A 417 -12.09 -21.43 5.97
N LEU A 418 -10.94 -22.00 6.35
CA LEU A 418 -10.52 -22.11 7.76
C LEU A 418 -9.93 -20.80 8.33
N TRP A 419 -10.01 -19.69 7.62
CA TRP A 419 -9.54 -18.37 8.08
C TRP A 419 -10.50 -17.74 9.12
N SER A 420 -11.75 -18.20 9.19
CA SER A 420 -12.74 -17.66 10.12
C SER A 420 -13.70 -18.72 10.65
N GLU A 421 -14.32 -18.44 11.79
CA GLU A 421 -15.44 -19.21 12.33
C GLU A 421 -16.47 -18.24 12.93
N GLY A 422 -17.68 -18.26 12.38
CA GLY A 422 -18.70 -17.28 12.71
C GLY A 422 -18.24 -15.84 12.39
N GLU A 423 -18.84 -14.88 13.12
CA GLU A 423 -18.56 -13.45 12.89
C GLU A 423 -17.37 -12.93 13.72
N THR A 424 -17.05 -13.61 14.83
CA THR A 424 -16.15 -13.08 15.87
C THR A 424 -14.81 -13.81 16.00
N VAL A 425 -14.56 -14.88 15.23
CA VAL A 425 -13.30 -15.62 15.29
C VAL A 425 -12.56 -15.55 13.96
N ARG A 426 -11.28 -15.19 14.03
CA ARG A 426 -10.35 -15.18 12.88
C ARG A 426 -9.15 -16.05 13.20
N TYR A 427 -8.58 -16.69 12.18
CA TYR A 427 -7.48 -17.62 12.36
C TYR A 427 -6.26 -17.23 11.55
N THR A 428 -5.11 -17.35 12.19
CA THR A 428 -3.79 -17.33 11.54
C THR A 428 -2.99 -18.57 11.95
N ARG A 429 -1.90 -18.85 11.24
CA ARG A 429 -0.97 -19.92 11.62
C ARG A 429 0.47 -19.44 11.54
N SER A 430 1.36 -20.08 12.32
CA SER A 430 2.81 -19.91 12.16
C SER A 430 3.26 -20.42 10.80
N LYS A 431 4.40 -19.91 10.30
CA LYS A 431 4.99 -20.34 9.01
C LYS A 431 5.25 -21.84 8.96
N ASP A 432 5.71 -22.40 10.06
CA ASP A 432 6.03 -23.85 10.20
C ASP A 432 4.80 -24.72 10.49
N SER A 433 3.61 -24.12 10.50
CA SER A 433 2.34 -24.79 10.75
C SER A 433 2.24 -25.51 12.10
N ARG A 434 3.15 -25.25 13.07
CA ARG A 434 3.07 -25.84 14.41
C ARG A 434 2.02 -25.20 15.31
N PHE A 435 1.73 -23.93 15.07
CA PHE A 435 0.79 -23.15 15.87
C PHE A 435 -0.34 -22.57 15.01
N VAL A 436 -1.51 -22.59 15.57
CA VAL A 436 -2.69 -21.82 15.08
C VAL A 436 -3.07 -20.82 16.15
N TYR A 437 -3.41 -19.62 15.71
CA TYR A 437 -3.94 -18.57 16.57
C TYR A 437 -5.42 -18.36 16.24
N ALA A 438 -6.29 -18.44 17.26
CA ALA A 438 -7.68 -18.03 17.16
C ALA A 438 -7.81 -16.64 17.79
N ILE A 439 -8.12 -15.65 16.97
CA ILE A 439 -8.24 -14.24 17.36
C ILE A 439 -9.72 -13.95 17.53
N LEU A 440 -10.13 -13.73 18.77
CA LEU A 440 -11.51 -13.43 19.16
C LEU A 440 -11.72 -11.91 19.11
N THR A 441 -12.55 -11.42 18.21
CA THR A 441 -12.86 -9.99 18.07
C THR A 441 -13.90 -9.49 19.08
N GLU A 442 -14.49 -10.42 19.81
CA GLU A 442 -15.36 -10.16 20.97
C GLU A 442 -14.99 -11.11 22.10
N TRP A 443 -15.14 -10.64 23.36
CA TRP A 443 -14.89 -11.49 24.51
C TRP A 443 -15.97 -12.56 24.64
N PRO A 444 -15.63 -13.85 24.66
CA PRO A 444 -16.62 -14.93 24.54
C PRO A 444 -17.33 -15.29 25.86
N GLY A 445 -17.06 -14.57 26.93
CA GLY A 445 -17.53 -14.96 28.27
C GLY A 445 -16.72 -16.11 28.85
N ARG A 446 -17.40 -17.03 29.53
CA ARG A 446 -16.74 -18.15 30.23
C ARG A 446 -16.21 -19.23 29.31
N GLN A 447 -16.77 -19.39 28.15
CA GLN A 447 -16.40 -20.48 27.22
C GLN A 447 -16.51 -20.05 25.78
N VAL A 448 -15.65 -20.63 24.93
CA VAL A 448 -15.79 -20.60 23.48
C VAL A 448 -15.63 -22.01 22.93
N VAL A 449 -16.40 -22.33 21.89
CA VAL A 449 -16.27 -23.58 21.14
C VAL A 449 -15.73 -23.26 19.76
N LEU A 450 -14.59 -23.87 19.41
CA LEU A 450 -13.91 -23.68 18.14
C LEU A 450 -13.93 -25.00 17.34
N LYS A 451 -14.70 -25.04 16.26
CA LYS A 451 -14.87 -26.26 15.44
C LYS A 451 -13.68 -26.49 14.51
N ALA A 452 -13.01 -25.41 14.10
CA ALA A 452 -11.92 -25.45 13.14
C ALA A 452 -10.55 -25.81 13.75
N ILE A 453 -10.45 -26.11 15.04
CA ILE A 453 -9.19 -26.42 15.74
C ILE A 453 -9.27 -27.75 16.47
N GLN A 454 -8.24 -28.57 16.27
CA GLN A 454 -7.93 -29.74 17.12
C GLN A 454 -6.55 -29.53 17.72
N PRO A 455 -6.43 -29.20 19.01
CA PRO A 455 -5.15 -29.08 19.67
C PRO A 455 -4.42 -30.40 19.73
N LYS A 456 -3.08 -30.37 19.72
CA LYS A 456 -2.28 -31.55 19.99
C LYS A 456 -2.60 -32.09 21.39
N PRO A 457 -2.88 -33.41 21.54
CA PRO A 457 -3.14 -34.00 22.84
C PRO A 457 -2.05 -33.67 23.86
N GLY A 458 -2.44 -33.26 25.08
CA GLY A 458 -1.52 -32.86 26.15
C GLY A 458 -0.85 -31.50 25.99
N SER A 459 -1.13 -30.75 24.90
CA SER A 459 -0.60 -29.40 24.74
C SER A 459 -1.36 -28.37 25.58
N LYS A 460 -0.70 -27.26 25.89
CA LYS A 460 -1.35 -26.10 26.55
C LYS A 460 -2.02 -25.21 25.51
N VAL A 461 -3.17 -24.63 25.87
CA VAL A 461 -3.79 -23.51 25.18
C VAL A 461 -3.46 -22.26 25.98
N SER A 462 -2.95 -21.23 25.34
CA SER A 462 -2.55 -19.98 25.99
C SER A 462 -3.34 -18.80 25.45
N LEU A 463 -3.74 -17.88 26.34
CA LEU A 463 -4.21 -16.55 25.98
C LEU A 463 -2.99 -15.63 25.97
N LEU A 464 -2.69 -15.01 24.82
CA LEU A 464 -1.53 -14.11 24.68
C LEU A 464 -1.65 -12.96 25.69
N GLY A 465 -0.52 -12.62 26.34
CA GLY A 465 -0.47 -11.59 27.38
C GLY A 465 -1.05 -12.00 28.74
N SER A 466 -1.46 -13.26 28.92
CA SER A 466 -1.98 -13.75 30.21
C SER A 466 -1.25 -15.01 30.67
N ASN A 467 -0.99 -15.08 31.96
CA ASN A 467 -0.49 -16.30 32.63
C ASN A 467 -1.63 -17.21 33.13
N ALA A 468 -2.90 -16.85 32.87
CA ALA A 468 -4.05 -17.63 33.29
C ALA A 468 -4.05 -19.00 32.63
N GLU A 469 -4.27 -20.05 33.41
CA GLU A 469 -4.43 -21.40 32.87
C GLU A 469 -5.83 -21.55 32.25
N LEU A 470 -5.85 -21.90 30.97
CA LEU A 470 -7.06 -22.21 30.23
C LEU A 470 -7.24 -23.73 30.21
N SER A 471 -8.42 -24.21 30.64
CA SER A 471 -8.77 -25.61 30.43
C SER A 471 -9.43 -25.80 29.06
N TRP A 472 -9.16 -26.92 28.41
CA TRP A 472 -9.80 -27.24 27.15
C TRP A 472 -10.18 -28.72 27.02
N LYS A 473 -11.18 -29.00 26.22
CA LYS A 473 -11.63 -30.35 25.88
C LYS A 473 -12.00 -30.41 24.40
N PHE A 474 -11.48 -31.41 23.69
CA PHE A 474 -11.85 -31.69 22.31
C PHE A 474 -12.94 -32.77 22.24
N ASP A 475 -13.94 -32.52 21.41
CA ASP A 475 -14.96 -33.43 21.02
C ASP A 475 -15.10 -33.46 19.50
N SER A 476 -15.00 -34.63 18.88
CA SER A 476 -15.00 -34.78 17.44
C SER A 476 -16.27 -34.26 16.73
N SER A 477 -17.41 -34.20 17.47
CA SER A 477 -18.68 -33.72 16.94
C SER A 477 -18.93 -32.23 17.20
N ARG A 478 -18.34 -31.68 18.27
CA ARG A 478 -18.57 -30.29 18.72
C ARG A 478 -17.41 -29.35 18.49
N GLY A 479 -16.19 -29.88 18.41
CA GLY A 479 -14.94 -29.10 18.31
C GLY A 479 -14.24 -28.94 19.67
N THR A 480 -13.35 -27.94 19.77
CA THR A 480 -12.59 -27.63 20.97
C THR A 480 -13.30 -26.62 21.83
N THR A 481 -13.71 -27.02 23.02
CA THR A 481 -14.26 -26.11 24.05
C THR A 481 -13.11 -25.58 24.90
N ILE A 482 -12.97 -24.26 25.01
CA ILE A 482 -12.00 -23.59 25.88
C ILE A 482 -12.78 -22.91 27.00
N THR A 483 -12.32 -23.11 28.26
CA THR A 483 -12.92 -22.48 29.44
C THR A 483 -11.95 -21.45 30.02
N PHE A 484 -12.45 -20.24 30.18
CA PHE A 484 -11.74 -19.12 30.76
C PHE A 484 -11.99 -19.03 32.28
N PRO A 485 -10.95 -18.76 33.08
CA PRO A 485 -11.07 -18.54 34.53
C PRO A 485 -12.05 -17.41 34.88
N ALA A 486 -12.64 -17.50 36.08
CA ALA A 486 -13.64 -16.53 36.53
C ALA A 486 -13.12 -15.10 36.63
N ASN A 487 -11.86 -14.91 37.01
CA ASN A 487 -11.26 -13.60 37.14
C ASN A 487 -11.16 -12.85 35.79
N LEU A 488 -10.98 -13.54 34.66
CA LEU A 488 -10.92 -12.92 33.33
C LEU A 488 -12.29 -12.43 32.83
N GLN A 489 -13.40 -12.74 33.56
CA GLN A 489 -14.70 -12.19 33.23
C GLN A 489 -14.78 -10.68 33.53
N GLN A 490 -13.96 -10.20 34.45
CA GLN A 490 -13.83 -8.77 34.72
C GLN A 490 -12.95 -8.13 33.61
N PRO A 491 -13.40 -7.07 32.90
CA PRO A 491 -12.65 -6.43 31.83
C PRO A 491 -11.22 -6.04 32.21
N ASP A 492 -11.04 -5.47 33.38
CA ASP A 492 -9.74 -4.98 33.88
C ASP A 492 -8.69 -6.07 34.12
N ASN A 493 -9.11 -7.33 34.18
CA ASN A 493 -8.21 -8.49 34.34
C ASN A 493 -7.83 -9.13 32.99
N ARG A 494 -8.39 -8.63 31.87
CA ARG A 494 -8.05 -9.11 30.54
C ARG A 494 -6.71 -8.52 30.09
N PRO A 495 -5.90 -9.26 29.30
CA PRO A 495 -4.56 -8.79 28.91
C PRO A 495 -4.58 -7.57 28.01
N CYS A 496 -5.67 -7.30 27.32
CA CYS A 496 -5.84 -6.19 26.37
C CYS A 496 -7.32 -5.95 26.07
N ASP A 497 -7.56 -4.91 25.25
CA ASP A 497 -8.85 -4.58 24.69
C ASP A 497 -8.98 -5.03 23.23
N TYR A 498 -10.15 -4.88 22.65
CA TYR A 498 -10.51 -4.97 21.23
C TYR A 498 -10.52 -6.38 20.64
N ALA A 499 -9.48 -7.20 20.86
CA ALA A 499 -9.41 -8.59 20.41
C ALA A 499 -8.40 -9.40 21.23
N TRP A 500 -8.59 -10.72 21.32
CA TRP A 500 -7.83 -11.61 22.21
C TRP A 500 -7.38 -12.86 21.43
N SER A 501 -6.09 -13.16 21.45
CA SER A 501 -5.51 -14.27 20.69
C SER A 501 -5.26 -15.49 21.56
N LEU A 502 -5.88 -16.60 21.20
CA LEU A 502 -5.59 -17.91 21.74
C LEU A 502 -4.56 -18.63 20.88
N LYS A 503 -3.52 -19.17 21.49
CA LYS A 503 -2.46 -19.94 20.82
C LYS A 503 -2.63 -21.42 21.05
N PHE A 504 -2.64 -22.19 19.97
CA PHE A 504 -2.79 -23.65 19.97
C PHE A 504 -1.58 -24.31 19.30
N GLN A 505 -1.02 -25.32 19.93
CA GLN A 505 -0.18 -26.28 19.22
C GLN A 505 -1.11 -27.30 18.55
N VAL A 506 -0.91 -27.56 17.26
CA VAL A 506 -1.75 -28.46 16.45
C VAL A 506 -0.92 -29.56 15.80
N VAL A 507 -1.58 -30.64 15.38
CA VAL A 507 -0.98 -31.75 14.63
C VAL A 507 -1.22 -31.46 13.14
N GLY A 508 -0.32 -30.73 12.48
CA GLY A 508 -0.44 -30.33 11.07
C GLY A 508 -1.53 -29.26 10.88
N ALA A 509 -1.16 -28.02 10.59
CA ALA A 509 -2.08 -26.91 10.28
C ALA A 509 -2.05 -26.59 8.79
#